data_f41d6e1e30c6c8659ba40af578982386
#
_entry.id   f41d6e1e30c6c8659ba40af578982386
#
_cell.length_a   1.000
_cell.length_b   1.000
_cell.length_c   1.000
_cell.angle_alpha   90.00
_cell.angle_beta   90.00
_cell.angle_gamma   90.00
#
_symmetry.space_group_name_H-M   'P 1'
#
loop_
_entity.id
_entity.type
_entity.pdbx_description
1 polymer ?
#
loop_
_entity_poly.entity_id
_entity_poly.type
_entity_poly.pdbx_seq_one_letter_code
_entity_poly.pdbx_strand_id
1 'polypeptide(L)'
;REIRQSMGRYLAILAIVGLGVGFFAGLRTCQPSMMSTGRDYLDRQQLYDFRLLSTLGFTQEDVEGFAALEGVALARGAVYADFLTEIDEGTEAVVKAHSLTEGVNLPALSAGRMPEAPNECLGDARYFLESDLGKALPVSESNKEDTRELLRYPEYTLVGLCSSPYYLNYQRGTGSIGSGSVAAFVYIPE
;
A
#
# COMPACT_ATOMS: atom_id res chain seq x y z
N ARG A 1 57.35 10.88 -21.41
CA ARG A 1 58.20 11.56 -20.41
C ARG A 1 57.42 12.67 -19.66
N GLU A 2 56.54 13.43 -20.35
CA GLU A 2 55.74 14.51 -19.76
C GLU A 2 54.68 14.01 -18.77
N ILE A 3 54.01 12.85 -19.03
CA ILE A 3 53.02 12.27 -18.11
C ILE A 3 53.59 12.01 -16.72
N ARG A 4 54.87 11.57 -16.63
CA ARG A 4 55.52 11.30 -15.34
C ARG A 4 55.85 12.58 -14.55
N GLN A 5 56.08 13.67 -15.21
CA GLN A 5 56.36 14.96 -14.56
C GLN A 5 55.10 15.71 -14.12
N SER A 6 53.93 15.40 -14.70
CA SER A 6 52.64 16.06 -14.40
C SER A 6 51.61 15.07 -13.94
N MET A 7 51.97 13.97 -13.32
CA MET A 7 51.06 12.87 -12.90
C MET A 7 49.83 13.36 -12.11
N GLY A 8 50.02 14.32 -11.19
CA GLY A 8 48.95 14.90 -10.40
C GLY A 8 47.90 15.63 -11.26
N ARG A 9 48.34 16.35 -12.31
CA ARG A 9 47.44 17.05 -13.23
C ARG A 9 46.62 16.05 -14.08
N TYR A 10 47.26 15.00 -14.58
CA TYR A 10 46.56 13.94 -15.34
C TYR A 10 45.58 13.13 -14.49
N LEU A 11 45.96 12.82 -13.26
CA LEU A 11 45.07 12.17 -12.28
C LEU A 11 43.86 13.03 -11.95
N ALA A 12 44.06 14.34 -11.74
CA ALA A 12 42.96 15.26 -11.47
C ALA A 12 41.97 15.33 -12.64
N ILE A 13 42.46 15.46 -13.87
CA ILE A 13 41.62 15.47 -15.06
C ILE A 13 40.90 14.16 -15.25
N LEU A 14 41.59 13.04 -15.09
CA LEU A 14 40.99 11.69 -15.16
C LEU A 14 39.89 11.52 -14.12
N ALA A 15 40.14 11.95 -12.89
CA ALA A 15 39.15 11.87 -11.81
C ALA A 15 37.90 12.71 -12.12
N ILE A 16 38.06 13.93 -12.61
CA ILE A 16 36.94 14.82 -12.95
C ILE A 16 36.13 14.23 -14.10
N VAL A 17 36.78 13.77 -15.18
CA VAL A 17 36.09 13.15 -16.32
C VAL A 17 35.43 11.84 -15.89
N GLY A 18 36.15 10.99 -15.13
CA GLY A 18 35.61 9.72 -14.62
C GLY A 18 34.39 9.93 -13.71
N LEU A 19 34.44 10.93 -12.84
CA LEU A 19 33.32 11.28 -11.95
C LEU A 19 32.11 11.77 -12.76
N GLY A 20 32.35 12.64 -13.77
CA GLY A 20 31.28 13.16 -14.62
C GLY A 20 30.61 12.07 -15.46
N VAL A 21 31.40 11.20 -16.09
CA VAL A 21 30.89 10.07 -16.88
C VAL A 21 30.18 9.05 -15.97
N GLY A 22 30.77 8.71 -14.84
CA GLY A 22 30.20 7.76 -13.87
C GLY A 22 28.87 8.28 -13.29
N PHE A 23 28.79 9.55 -12.93
CA PHE A 23 27.56 10.18 -12.46
C PHE A 23 26.46 10.15 -13.54
N PHE A 24 26.80 10.54 -14.76
CA PHE A 24 25.84 10.53 -15.86
C PHE A 24 25.37 9.11 -16.22
N ALA A 25 26.27 8.15 -16.26
CA ALA A 25 25.92 6.74 -16.50
C ALA A 25 25.02 6.21 -15.36
N GLY A 26 25.34 6.53 -14.11
CA GLY A 26 24.52 6.16 -12.95
C GLY A 26 23.09 6.71 -13.03
N LEU A 27 22.93 7.99 -13.35
CA LEU A 27 21.62 8.61 -13.55
C LEU A 27 20.82 7.94 -14.68
N ARG A 28 21.48 7.58 -15.79
CA ARG A 28 20.83 6.93 -16.93
C ARG A 28 20.32 5.53 -16.60
N THR A 29 20.99 4.80 -15.73
CA THR A 29 20.57 3.45 -15.32
C THR A 29 19.53 3.45 -14.22
N CYS A 30 19.42 4.54 -13.44
CA CYS A 30 18.50 4.64 -12.31
C CYS A 30 17.02 4.52 -12.76
N GLN A 31 16.62 5.25 -13.79
CA GLN A 31 15.23 5.27 -14.27
C GLN A 31 14.73 3.88 -14.71
N PRO A 32 15.39 3.15 -15.62
CA PRO A 32 14.92 1.84 -16.05
C PRO A 32 14.91 0.82 -14.90
N SER A 33 15.88 0.90 -13.99
CA SER A 33 15.92 0.03 -12.80
C SER A 33 14.73 0.27 -11.86
N MET A 34 14.41 1.54 -11.58
CA MET A 34 13.23 1.88 -10.77
C MET A 34 11.93 1.44 -11.43
N MET A 35 11.79 1.63 -12.74
CA MET A 35 10.61 1.20 -13.49
C MET A 35 10.45 -0.32 -13.49
N SER A 36 11.55 -1.07 -13.66
CA SER A 36 11.54 -2.53 -13.59
C SER A 36 11.10 -3.00 -12.21
N THR A 37 11.71 -2.48 -11.14
CA THR A 37 11.36 -2.83 -9.75
C THR A 37 9.89 -2.52 -9.44
N GLY A 38 9.39 -1.36 -9.91
CA GLY A 38 7.99 -0.99 -9.73
C GLY A 38 7.03 -1.95 -10.46
N ARG A 39 7.32 -2.29 -11.72
CA ARG A 39 6.52 -3.27 -12.47
C ARG A 39 6.54 -4.63 -11.82
N ASP A 40 7.71 -5.15 -11.48
CA ASP A 40 7.86 -6.44 -10.81
C ASP A 40 7.10 -6.51 -9.48
N TYR A 41 6.99 -5.37 -8.76
CA TYR A 41 6.18 -5.27 -7.55
C TYR A 41 4.68 -5.34 -7.88
N LEU A 42 4.21 -4.53 -8.83
CA LEU A 42 2.80 -4.48 -9.21
C LEU A 42 2.32 -5.82 -9.79
N ASP A 43 3.14 -6.46 -10.62
CA ASP A 43 2.86 -7.77 -11.21
C ASP A 43 2.76 -8.85 -10.13
N ARG A 44 3.67 -8.84 -9.16
CA ARG A 44 3.63 -9.79 -8.02
C ARG A 44 2.44 -9.59 -7.11
N GLN A 45 2.02 -8.34 -6.89
CA GLN A 45 0.85 -8.04 -6.09
C GLN A 45 -0.45 -8.05 -6.91
N GLN A 46 -0.37 -8.41 -8.19
CA GLN A 46 -1.51 -8.52 -9.10
C GLN A 46 -2.43 -7.29 -9.05
N LEU A 47 -1.80 -6.09 -9.23
CA LEU A 47 -2.58 -4.86 -9.30
C LEU A 47 -3.62 -4.95 -10.42
N TYR A 48 -4.84 -4.54 -10.14
CA TYR A 48 -5.93 -4.51 -11.11
C TYR A 48 -5.58 -3.61 -12.32
N ASP A 49 -6.05 -3.98 -13.50
CA ASP A 49 -6.02 -3.12 -14.70
C ASP A 49 -7.16 -2.10 -14.66
N PHE A 50 -8.33 -2.51 -14.17
CA PHE A 50 -9.53 -1.69 -14.10
C PHE A 50 -10.18 -1.77 -12.73
N ARG A 51 -10.65 -0.63 -12.25
CA ARG A 51 -11.47 -0.50 -11.05
C ARG A 51 -12.80 0.13 -11.39
N LEU A 52 -13.87 -0.60 -11.15
CA LEU A 52 -15.23 -0.11 -11.28
C LEU A 52 -15.72 0.36 -9.90
N LEU A 53 -16.41 1.49 -9.88
CA LEU A 53 -17.01 2.04 -8.67
C LEU A 53 -18.49 2.29 -8.92
N SER A 54 -19.34 1.89 -8.01
CA SER A 54 -20.76 2.15 -8.01
C SER A 54 -21.18 2.79 -6.69
N THR A 55 -22.00 3.81 -6.74
CA THR A 55 -22.60 4.42 -5.55
C THR A 55 -23.68 3.56 -4.92
N LEU A 56 -24.24 2.63 -5.70
CA LEU A 56 -25.26 1.66 -5.25
C LEU A 56 -24.64 0.32 -4.84
N GLY A 57 -23.31 0.17 -5.00
CA GLY A 57 -22.62 -1.11 -4.86
C GLY A 57 -22.78 -1.98 -6.10
N PHE A 58 -22.19 -3.15 -6.05
CA PHE A 58 -22.33 -4.25 -7.00
C PHE A 58 -22.80 -5.50 -6.25
N THR A 59 -23.68 -6.25 -6.88
CA THR A 59 -24.08 -7.57 -6.38
C THR A 59 -23.08 -8.64 -6.78
N GLN A 60 -23.16 -9.81 -6.19
CA GLN A 60 -22.34 -10.96 -6.60
C GLN A 60 -22.61 -11.35 -8.05
N GLU A 61 -23.87 -11.25 -8.51
CA GLU A 61 -24.26 -11.52 -9.90
C GLU A 61 -23.60 -10.53 -10.87
N ASP A 62 -23.46 -9.24 -10.50
CA ASP A 62 -22.75 -8.25 -11.31
C ASP A 62 -21.26 -8.63 -11.44
N VAL A 63 -20.62 -9.05 -10.35
CA VAL A 63 -19.22 -9.47 -10.34
C VAL A 63 -19.00 -10.70 -11.22
N GLU A 64 -19.89 -11.67 -11.15
CA GLU A 64 -19.87 -12.86 -12.01
C GLU A 64 -20.10 -12.48 -13.48
N GLY A 65 -21.01 -11.55 -13.73
CA GLY A 65 -21.24 -10.98 -15.06
C GLY A 65 -19.99 -10.33 -15.64
N PHE A 66 -19.24 -9.55 -14.85
CA PHE A 66 -17.98 -8.96 -15.27
C PHE A 66 -16.91 -10.02 -15.52
N ALA A 67 -16.84 -11.05 -14.68
CA ALA A 67 -15.88 -12.15 -14.85
C ALA A 67 -16.12 -12.98 -16.13
N ALA A 68 -17.38 -13.01 -16.62
CA ALA A 68 -17.76 -13.73 -17.83
C ALA A 68 -17.47 -12.95 -19.14
N LEU A 69 -17.06 -11.69 -19.07
CA LEU A 69 -16.75 -10.89 -20.25
C LEU A 69 -15.48 -11.38 -20.95
N GLU A 70 -15.49 -11.34 -22.28
CA GLU A 70 -14.31 -11.68 -23.09
C GLU A 70 -13.15 -10.73 -22.76
N GLY A 71 -11.97 -11.27 -22.49
CA GLY A 71 -10.77 -10.52 -22.13
C GLY A 71 -10.62 -10.20 -20.65
N VAL A 72 -11.59 -10.57 -19.80
CA VAL A 72 -11.48 -10.48 -18.34
C VAL A 72 -10.88 -11.76 -17.79
N ALA A 73 -9.69 -11.68 -17.22
CA ALA A 73 -9.04 -12.85 -16.59
C ALA A 73 -9.59 -13.12 -15.19
N LEU A 74 -9.93 -12.08 -14.44
CA LEU A 74 -10.44 -12.15 -13.08
C LEU A 74 -11.24 -10.90 -12.74
N ALA A 75 -12.40 -11.06 -12.11
CA ALA A 75 -13.14 -9.98 -11.47
C ALA A 75 -13.39 -10.35 -10.00
N ARG A 76 -13.23 -9.40 -9.11
CA ARG A 76 -13.49 -9.57 -7.67
C ARG A 76 -14.24 -8.36 -7.12
N GLY A 77 -15.23 -8.64 -6.30
CA GLY A 77 -15.83 -7.62 -5.43
C GLY A 77 -14.82 -7.19 -4.38
N ALA A 78 -14.87 -5.92 -4.00
CA ALA A 78 -14.08 -5.39 -2.91
C ALA A 78 -14.86 -4.29 -2.20
N VAL A 79 -14.76 -4.24 -0.89
CA VAL A 79 -15.37 -3.22 -0.06
C VAL A 79 -14.29 -2.37 0.58
N TYR A 80 -14.55 -1.09 0.73
CA TYR A 80 -13.70 -0.20 1.52
C TYR A 80 -14.55 0.76 2.34
N ALA A 81 -14.05 1.12 3.50
CA ALA A 81 -14.68 2.11 4.36
C ALA A 81 -13.62 2.95 5.08
N ASP A 82 -13.93 4.22 5.29
CA ASP A 82 -13.15 5.06 6.20
C ASP A 82 -13.76 4.96 7.59
N PHE A 83 -12.93 4.76 8.62
CA PHE A 83 -13.37 4.73 10.00
C PHE A 83 -12.40 5.43 10.93
N LEU A 84 -12.92 5.90 12.06
CA LEU A 84 -12.13 6.47 13.15
C LEU A 84 -11.70 5.35 14.09
N THR A 85 -10.43 5.33 14.41
CA THR A 85 -9.85 4.46 15.44
C THR A 85 -8.99 5.28 16.38
N GLU A 86 -8.95 4.91 17.63
CA GLU A 86 -8.01 5.47 18.59
C GLU A 86 -6.67 4.74 18.47
N ILE A 87 -5.61 5.49 18.19
CA ILE A 87 -4.27 4.94 17.97
C ILE A 87 -3.39 5.14 19.21
N ASP A 88 -3.48 6.34 19.81
CA ASP A 88 -2.86 6.69 21.06
C ASP A 88 -3.94 7.25 22.00
N GLU A 89 -3.74 7.21 23.32
CA GLU A 89 -4.69 7.68 24.30
C GLU A 89 -5.25 9.06 23.95
N GLY A 90 -6.53 9.10 23.58
CA GLY A 90 -7.27 10.32 23.23
C GLY A 90 -7.01 10.88 21.82
N THR A 91 -6.28 10.17 20.94
CA THR A 91 -6.03 10.62 19.57
C THR A 91 -6.74 9.71 18.56
N GLU A 92 -7.80 10.22 17.96
CA GLU A 92 -8.49 9.53 16.87
C GLU A 92 -7.81 9.82 15.52
N ALA A 93 -7.63 8.78 14.72
CA ALA A 93 -7.17 8.89 13.35
C ALA A 93 -8.14 8.23 12.37
N VAL A 94 -8.18 8.75 11.15
CA VAL A 94 -8.94 8.16 10.07
C VAL A 94 -8.12 7.05 9.43
N VAL A 95 -8.64 5.84 9.48
CA VAL A 95 -8.04 4.65 8.85
C VAL A 95 -8.98 4.16 7.75
N LYS A 96 -8.41 3.76 6.64
CA LYS A 96 -9.15 3.16 5.53
C LYS A 96 -9.07 1.64 5.59
N ALA A 97 -10.20 1.00 5.85
CA ALA A 97 -10.32 -0.45 5.75
C ALA A 97 -10.53 -0.87 4.29
N HIS A 98 -9.83 -1.89 3.86
CA HIS A 98 -10.05 -2.60 2.60
C HIS A 98 -10.33 -4.06 2.90
N SER A 99 -11.27 -4.67 2.18
CA SER A 99 -11.43 -6.11 2.22
C SER A 99 -10.23 -6.80 1.57
N LEU A 100 -9.81 -7.94 2.12
CA LEU A 100 -8.85 -8.83 1.48
C LEU A 100 -9.51 -9.49 0.27
N THR A 101 -8.88 -9.39 -0.89
CA THR A 101 -9.34 -10.01 -2.12
C THR A 101 -8.39 -11.12 -2.54
N GLU A 102 -8.92 -12.19 -3.10
CA GLU A 102 -8.12 -13.30 -3.62
C GLU A 102 -7.73 -13.05 -5.09
N GLY A 103 -6.45 -13.21 -5.40
CA GLY A 103 -5.95 -13.18 -6.77
C GLY A 103 -5.83 -11.79 -7.40
N VAL A 104 -6.17 -10.71 -6.68
CA VAL A 104 -6.01 -9.33 -7.16
C VAL A 104 -5.70 -8.40 -5.98
N ASN A 105 -4.83 -7.41 -6.21
CA ASN A 105 -4.43 -6.40 -5.22
C ASN A 105 -3.92 -6.99 -3.90
N LEU A 106 -3.09 -8.00 -3.99
CA LEU A 106 -2.58 -8.72 -2.84
C LEU A 106 -1.69 -7.82 -1.97
N PRO A 107 -1.91 -7.77 -0.65
CA PRO A 107 -1.01 -7.07 0.25
C PRO A 107 0.36 -7.78 0.31
N ALA A 108 1.43 -7.00 0.26
CA ALA A 108 2.78 -7.52 0.46
C ALA A 108 3.12 -7.52 1.96
N LEU A 109 3.05 -8.67 2.59
CA LEU A 109 3.39 -8.83 4.01
C LEU A 109 4.85 -8.48 4.25
N SER A 110 5.13 -7.63 5.25
CA SER A 110 6.47 -7.21 5.66
C SER A 110 6.85 -7.71 7.06
N ALA A 111 5.88 -7.90 7.95
CA ALA A 111 6.08 -8.45 9.29
C ALA A 111 4.79 -9.13 9.79
N GLY A 112 4.92 -10.03 10.76
CA GLY A 112 3.78 -10.77 11.32
C GLY A 112 3.25 -11.86 10.39
N ARG A 113 1.94 -12.04 10.34
CA ARG A 113 1.26 -13.08 9.54
C ARG A 113 -0.01 -12.55 8.87
N MET A 114 -0.55 -13.32 7.95
CA MET A 114 -1.87 -13.05 7.39
C MET A 114 -2.97 -13.29 8.43
N PRO A 115 -4.10 -12.57 8.36
CA PRO A 115 -5.26 -12.81 9.19
C PRO A 115 -5.82 -14.22 9.02
N GLU A 116 -6.15 -14.88 10.11
CA GLU A 116 -6.79 -16.20 10.17
C GLU A 116 -8.19 -16.10 10.77
N ALA A 117 -8.44 -15.10 11.60
CA ALA A 117 -9.74 -14.83 12.19
C ALA A 117 -10.38 -13.58 11.57
N PRO A 118 -11.72 -13.49 11.54
CA PRO A 118 -12.41 -12.38 10.89
C PRO A 118 -12.25 -11.02 11.61
N ASN A 119 -11.82 -11.01 12.88
CA ASN A 119 -11.50 -9.81 13.66
C ASN A 119 -10.00 -9.50 13.69
N GLU A 120 -9.21 -10.09 12.81
CA GLU A 120 -7.81 -9.79 12.63
C GLU A 120 -7.60 -8.87 11.42
N CYS A 121 -6.53 -8.07 11.43
CA CYS A 121 -6.23 -7.18 10.32
C CYS A 121 -4.73 -7.11 10.03
N LEU A 122 -4.41 -6.71 8.78
CA LEU A 122 -3.08 -6.23 8.41
C LEU A 122 -3.07 -4.71 8.46
N GLY A 123 -2.02 -4.15 9.00
CA GLY A 123 -1.83 -2.69 9.05
C GLY A 123 -0.80 -2.18 8.03
N ASP A 124 -0.89 -0.89 7.76
CA ASP A 124 0.08 -0.17 6.94
C ASP A 124 1.46 -0.17 7.61
N ALA A 125 2.43 -0.85 7.00
CA ALA A 125 3.81 -0.95 7.48
C ALA A 125 4.56 0.39 7.57
N ARG A 126 3.99 1.48 7.04
CA ARG A 126 4.56 2.83 7.17
C ARG A 126 4.05 3.59 8.39
N TYR A 127 2.91 3.18 8.89
CA TYR A 127 2.25 3.81 10.03
C TYR A 127 2.44 3.02 11.31
N PHE A 128 2.18 1.72 11.26
CA PHE A 128 2.31 0.82 12.39
C PHE A 128 3.73 0.22 12.46
N LEU A 129 4.20 -0.01 13.67
CA LEU A 129 5.48 -0.62 13.97
C LEU A 129 5.31 -2.11 14.31
N GLU A 130 6.38 -2.90 14.24
CA GLU A 130 6.36 -4.29 14.67
C GLU A 130 5.98 -4.45 16.16
N SER A 131 6.25 -3.44 16.99
CA SER A 131 5.83 -3.38 18.38
C SER A 131 4.32 -3.25 18.59
N ASP A 132 3.58 -2.92 17.52
CA ASP A 132 2.14 -2.77 17.56
C ASP A 132 1.42 -4.07 17.20
N LEU A 133 2.16 -5.09 16.76
CA LEU A 133 1.60 -6.41 16.51
C LEU A 133 0.98 -7.00 17.80
N GLY A 134 -0.23 -7.49 17.68
CA GLY A 134 -1.05 -7.99 18.76
C GLY A 134 -1.90 -6.93 19.48
N LYS A 135 -1.73 -5.64 19.15
CA LYS A 135 -2.61 -4.58 19.69
C LYS A 135 -3.98 -4.61 19.03
N ALA A 136 -4.99 -4.22 19.80
CA ALA A 136 -6.33 -3.99 19.30
C ALA A 136 -6.41 -2.59 18.67
N LEU A 137 -7.10 -2.52 17.53
CA LEU A 137 -7.52 -1.28 16.86
C LEU A 137 -9.02 -1.14 17.09
N PRO A 138 -9.45 -0.30 18.05
CA PRO A 138 -10.86 -0.13 18.36
C PRO A 138 -11.56 0.64 17.24
N VAL A 139 -12.77 0.25 16.91
CA VAL A 139 -13.68 1.04 16.05
C VAL A 139 -14.35 2.06 16.96
N SER A 140 -13.94 3.33 16.84
CA SER A 140 -14.44 4.41 17.71
C SER A 140 -15.97 4.51 17.67
N GLU A 141 -16.57 4.81 18.82
CA GLU A 141 -18.01 5.12 18.92
C GLU A 141 -18.41 6.39 18.14
N SER A 142 -17.44 7.26 17.84
CA SER A 142 -17.64 8.45 17.00
C SER A 142 -17.96 8.12 15.53
N ASN A 143 -17.76 6.87 15.11
CA ASN A 143 -18.16 6.43 13.78
C ASN A 143 -19.69 6.38 13.63
N LYS A 144 -20.16 6.64 12.39
CA LYS A 144 -21.57 6.46 12.05
C LYS A 144 -21.99 5.00 12.23
N GLU A 145 -23.25 4.78 12.52
CA GLU A 145 -23.83 3.45 12.72
C GLU A 145 -23.60 2.54 11.49
N ASP A 146 -23.87 3.04 10.28
CA ASP A 146 -23.64 2.31 9.03
C ASP A 146 -22.17 1.85 8.88
N THR A 147 -21.20 2.65 9.34
CA THR A 147 -19.77 2.28 9.30
C THR A 147 -19.47 1.18 10.29
N ARG A 148 -20.05 1.26 11.49
CA ARG A 148 -19.86 0.22 12.54
C ARG A 148 -20.51 -1.10 12.17
N GLU A 149 -21.68 -1.05 11.54
CA GLU A 149 -22.36 -2.25 11.01
C GLU A 149 -21.55 -2.90 9.89
N LEU A 150 -20.99 -2.09 8.98
CA LEU A 150 -20.14 -2.58 7.89
C LEU A 150 -18.88 -3.28 8.40
N LEU A 151 -18.26 -2.76 9.45
CA LEU A 151 -17.05 -3.32 10.04
C LEU A 151 -17.31 -4.57 10.89
N ARG A 152 -18.55 -4.83 11.31
CA ARG A 152 -19.02 -6.01 12.07
C ARG A 152 -18.42 -6.20 13.46
N TYR A 153 -17.16 -5.80 13.70
CA TYR A 153 -16.44 -6.01 14.97
C TYR A 153 -16.15 -4.68 15.63
N PRO A 154 -16.23 -4.59 16.97
CA PRO A 154 -15.93 -3.37 17.71
C PRO A 154 -14.42 -3.07 17.75
N GLU A 155 -13.60 -4.06 17.47
CA GLU A 155 -12.14 -3.95 17.42
C GLU A 155 -11.54 -5.00 16.49
N TYR A 156 -10.36 -4.68 15.95
CA TYR A 156 -9.56 -5.59 15.15
C TYR A 156 -8.18 -5.78 15.76
N THR A 157 -7.68 -7.01 15.78
CA THR A 157 -6.32 -7.29 16.24
C THR A 157 -5.34 -7.16 15.09
N LEU A 158 -4.32 -6.33 15.25
CA LEU A 158 -3.24 -6.15 14.27
C LEU A 158 -2.31 -7.36 14.29
N VAL A 159 -2.38 -8.24 13.29
CA VAL A 159 -1.59 -9.48 13.25
C VAL A 159 -0.44 -9.46 12.25
N GLY A 160 -0.44 -8.49 11.36
CA GLY A 160 0.65 -8.31 10.39
C GLY A 160 0.72 -6.91 9.84
N LEU A 161 1.88 -6.58 9.28
CA LEU A 161 2.16 -5.33 8.60
C LEU A 161 2.38 -5.60 7.12
N CYS A 162 1.84 -4.72 6.28
CA CYS A 162 1.96 -4.89 4.84
C CYS A 162 2.14 -3.59 4.08
N SER A 163 2.64 -3.72 2.87
CA SER A 163 2.53 -2.69 1.83
C SER A 163 1.40 -3.06 0.88
N SER A 164 0.75 -2.06 0.32
CA SER A 164 -0.37 -2.25 -0.59
C SER A 164 -0.06 -1.69 -1.98
N PRO A 165 -0.43 -2.38 -3.08
CA PRO A 165 -0.29 -1.84 -4.42
C PRO A 165 -1.18 -0.62 -4.68
N TYR A 166 -2.22 -0.39 -3.87
CA TYR A 166 -3.03 0.84 -3.93
C TYR A 166 -2.25 2.10 -3.53
N TYR A 167 -1.18 1.96 -2.74
CA TYR A 167 -0.50 3.07 -2.08
C TYR A 167 0.98 3.13 -2.42
N LEU A 168 1.29 3.43 -3.68
CA LEU A 168 2.66 3.67 -4.13
C LEU A 168 3.23 5.01 -3.61
N ASN A 169 2.35 5.93 -3.23
CA ASN A 169 2.68 7.23 -2.69
C ASN A 169 2.76 7.21 -1.15
N TYR A 170 3.40 8.24 -0.60
CA TYR A 170 3.42 8.48 0.84
C TYR A 170 2.04 8.83 1.40
N GLN A 171 1.26 9.61 0.65
CA GLN A 171 -0.09 10.02 1.03
C GLN A 171 -1.07 8.85 0.88
N ARG A 172 -1.91 8.64 1.91
CA ARG A 172 -2.95 7.59 1.93
C ARG A 172 -4.29 8.07 1.34
N GLY A 173 -4.30 9.31 0.84
CA GLY A 173 -5.47 9.92 0.23
C GLY A 173 -6.32 10.71 1.20
N THR A 174 -7.52 11.07 0.73
CA THR A 174 -8.51 11.80 1.51
C THR A 174 -9.64 10.88 1.90
N GLY A 175 -10.19 11.10 3.09
CA GLY A 175 -11.39 10.46 3.61
C GLY A 175 -12.57 11.42 3.63
N SER A 176 -13.75 10.88 3.86
CA SER A 176 -15.00 11.65 4.01
C SER A 176 -15.34 11.97 5.47
N ILE A 177 -14.52 11.51 6.42
CA ILE A 177 -14.76 11.61 7.87
C ILE A 177 -13.57 12.24 8.58
N GLY A 178 -13.78 12.64 9.83
CA GLY A 178 -12.75 13.19 10.70
C GLY A 178 -12.06 14.42 10.09
N SER A 179 -10.72 14.42 10.10
CA SER A 179 -9.90 15.50 9.52
C SER A 179 -9.92 15.57 7.99
N GLY A 180 -10.56 14.62 7.33
CA GLY A 180 -10.55 14.49 5.86
C GLY A 180 -9.22 13.93 5.29
N SER A 181 -8.25 13.60 6.15
CA SER A 181 -6.97 12.98 5.75
C SER A 181 -6.90 11.55 6.29
N VAL A 182 -6.62 10.58 5.42
CA VAL A 182 -6.40 9.19 5.81
C VAL A 182 -4.97 9.05 6.35
N ALA A 183 -4.84 8.60 7.59
CA ALA A 183 -3.54 8.40 8.24
C ALA A 183 -2.89 7.08 7.82
N ALA A 184 -3.68 6.01 7.79
CA ALA A 184 -3.22 4.66 7.48
C ALA A 184 -4.30 3.85 6.77
N PHE A 185 -3.95 2.69 6.29
CA PHE A 185 -4.91 1.69 5.84
C PHE A 185 -4.78 0.39 6.65
N VAL A 186 -5.84 -0.38 6.63
CA VAL A 186 -5.85 -1.77 7.11
C VAL A 186 -6.52 -2.68 6.08
N TYR A 187 -6.13 -3.95 6.06
CA TYR A 187 -6.86 -4.99 5.36
C TYR A 187 -7.56 -5.90 6.37
N ILE A 188 -8.82 -6.15 6.14
CA ILE A 188 -9.67 -7.03 6.95
C ILE A 188 -10.20 -8.18 6.09
N PRO A 189 -10.39 -9.38 6.65
CA PRO A 189 -11.12 -10.46 5.99
C PRO A 189 -12.56 -10.04 5.64
N GLU A 190 -13.16 -10.67 4.62
CA GLU A 190 -14.56 -10.48 4.24
C GLU A 190 -15.55 -11.09 5.24
#